data_363f1a1aab829d1f205241d1be5a156d
#
_entry.id   363f1a1aab829d1f205241d1be5a156d
#
_cell.length_a   1.000
_cell.length_b   1.000
_cell.length_c   1.000
_cell.angle_alpha   90.00
_cell.angle_beta   90.00
_cell.angle_gamma   90.00
#
_symmetry.space_group_name_H-M   'P 1'
#
loop_
_entity.id
_entity.type
_entity.pdbx_description
1 polymer ?
#
loop_
_entity_poly.entity_id
_entity_poly.type
_entity_poly.pdbx_seq_one_letter_code
_entity_poly.pdbx_strand_id
1 'polypeptide(L)'
;MDYEGLIIRPPSEAQSLLLQVTVGCSHNQCAFCGTYRQKKFKIKPAQRIEEDLREAATYGRIERVFLCDGDAIIIPQPRLIEILNMINAHLPGLDRIGSYGNVKSILKKSVEELKELRKCGLKIIYLGVETGNAEILEKIKKGATRERMIEAARRVKEAGIELSVTVILGIGGVEKSIEHAMDTAGLLSAMDPDYVGALTLMFVPGTPMYEDYMSGRFVLPDKIGFIRELYLMIAHSNFSDCYFA
;
A
#
# COMPACT_ATOMS: atom_id res chain seq x y z
N MET A 1 -9.31 -17.64 -12.79
CA MET A 1 -8.98 -16.74 -11.65
C MET A 1 -10.26 -16.27 -10.98
N ASP A 2 -10.43 -16.59 -9.71
CA ASP A 2 -11.64 -16.26 -8.93
C ASP A 2 -11.44 -14.99 -8.10
N TYR A 3 -12.02 -13.88 -8.53
CA TYR A 3 -11.92 -12.56 -7.87
C TYR A 3 -13.22 -12.19 -7.17
N GLU A 4 -13.13 -11.87 -5.88
CA GLU A 4 -14.25 -11.37 -5.09
C GLU A 4 -14.28 -9.84 -5.08
N GLY A 5 -15.15 -9.26 -5.89
CA GLY A 5 -15.37 -7.81 -6.00
C GLY A 5 -14.23 -7.05 -6.69
N LEU A 6 -14.22 -5.71 -6.54
CA LEU A 6 -13.22 -4.87 -7.17
C LEU A 6 -11.82 -5.14 -6.62
N ILE A 7 -10.86 -5.33 -7.51
CA ILE A 7 -9.43 -5.45 -7.18
C ILE A 7 -8.71 -4.22 -7.69
N ILE A 8 -7.81 -3.69 -6.89
CA ILE A 8 -6.92 -2.58 -7.26
C ILE A 8 -5.46 -3.01 -7.17
N ARG A 9 -4.63 -2.38 -7.97
CA ARG A 9 -3.17 -2.53 -7.97
C ARG A 9 -2.51 -1.18 -8.17
N PRO A 10 -1.24 -1.03 -7.75
CA PRO A 10 -0.44 0.13 -8.13
C PRO A 10 -0.23 0.18 -9.64
N PRO A 11 -0.11 1.37 -10.28
CA PRO A 11 0.18 1.47 -11.72
C PRO A 11 1.44 0.71 -12.15
N SER A 12 2.47 0.69 -11.30
CA SER A 12 3.73 -0.05 -11.53
C SER A 12 3.57 -1.57 -11.60
N GLU A 13 2.43 -2.10 -11.13
CA GLU A 13 2.06 -3.53 -11.21
C GLU A 13 1.09 -3.85 -12.36
N ALA A 14 0.99 -2.95 -13.37
CA ALA A 14 0.08 -3.14 -14.51
C ALA A 14 0.35 -4.43 -15.29
N GLN A 15 1.60 -4.91 -15.31
CA GLN A 15 2.02 -6.13 -16.00
C GLN A 15 2.08 -7.36 -15.07
N SER A 16 1.71 -7.23 -13.81
CA SER A 16 1.76 -8.32 -12.85
C SER A 16 0.49 -9.17 -12.92
N LEU A 17 0.65 -10.48 -12.77
CA LEU A 17 -0.48 -11.35 -12.47
C LEU A 17 -1.07 -10.95 -11.13
N LEU A 18 -2.36 -10.67 -11.09
CA LEU A 18 -3.05 -10.36 -9.85
C LEU A 18 -3.51 -11.65 -9.19
N LEU A 19 -2.99 -11.96 -8.00
CA LEU A 19 -3.41 -13.12 -7.23
C LEU A 19 -4.11 -12.66 -5.95
N GLN A 20 -5.41 -12.85 -5.87
CA GLN A 20 -6.17 -12.48 -4.69
C GLN A 20 -6.01 -13.52 -3.58
N VAL A 21 -5.19 -13.20 -2.58
CA VAL A 21 -4.92 -14.07 -1.42
C VAL A 21 -5.70 -13.66 -0.17
N THR A 22 -6.13 -12.40 -0.12
CA THR A 22 -7.07 -11.86 0.87
C THR A 22 -8.24 -11.18 0.18
N VAL A 23 -9.37 -11.07 0.85
CA VAL A 23 -10.53 -10.29 0.41
C VAL A 23 -10.68 -9.11 1.35
N GLY A 24 -10.74 -7.88 0.81
CA GLY A 24 -10.87 -6.68 1.61
C GLY A 24 -9.54 -6.20 2.23
N CYS A 25 -9.64 -5.25 3.15
CA CYS A 25 -8.52 -4.68 3.88
C CYS A 25 -8.64 -4.98 5.38
N SER A 26 -7.55 -5.40 6.03
CA SER A 26 -7.53 -5.73 7.46
C SER A 26 -7.83 -4.54 8.37
N HIS A 27 -7.58 -3.31 7.91
CA HIS A 27 -7.90 -2.07 8.63
C HIS A 27 -9.30 -1.55 8.30
N ASN A 28 -9.59 -1.32 7.02
CA ASN A 28 -10.88 -0.96 6.41
C ASN A 28 -11.67 0.19 7.11
N GLN A 29 -10.96 1.15 7.74
CA GLN A 29 -11.58 2.25 8.50
C GLN A 29 -11.22 3.64 7.96
N CYS A 30 -10.32 3.73 6.96
CA CYS A 30 -9.87 5.00 6.42
C CYS A 30 -11.03 5.84 5.90
N ALA A 31 -11.13 7.11 6.36
CA ALA A 31 -12.26 7.99 6.06
C ALA A 31 -12.41 8.35 4.58
N PHE A 32 -11.34 8.23 3.80
CA PHE A 32 -11.32 8.53 2.35
C PHE A 32 -11.50 7.30 1.47
N CYS A 33 -11.21 6.07 2.00
CA CYS A 33 -11.17 4.86 1.20
C CYS A 33 -12.53 4.18 1.12
N GLY A 34 -13.05 4.00 -0.09
CA GLY A 34 -14.29 3.27 -0.35
C GLY A 34 -14.10 1.85 -0.88
N THR A 35 -12.87 1.48 -1.27
CA THR A 35 -12.58 0.26 -2.05
C THR A 35 -13.04 -1.03 -1.37
N TYR A 36 -12.89 -1.10 -0.05
CA TYR A 36 -13.13 -2.35 0.69
C TYR A 36 -14.29 -2.28 1.69
N ARG A 37 -15.03 -1.17 1.77
CA ARG A 37 -16.09 -0.96 2.78
C ARG A 37 -17.16 -2.03 2.79
N GLN A 38 -17.50 -2.56 1.62
CA GLN A 38 -18.53 -3.59 1.47
C GLN A 38 -17.95 -5.02 1.59
N LYS A 39 -16.63 -5.16 1.77
CA LYS A 39 -15.97 -6.47 1.88
C LYS A 39 -15.64 -6.79 3.33
N LYS A 40 -16.10 -7.93 3.82
CA LYS A 40 -15.62 -8.48 5.10
C LYS A 40 -14.23 -9.07 4.87
N PHE A 41 -13.26 -8.63 5.68
CA PHE A 41 -11.90 -9.16 5.57
C PHE A 41 -11.85 -10.67 5.82
N LYS A 42 -11.20 -11.41 4.93
CA LYS A 42 -10.88 -12.83 5.07
C LYS A 42 -9.63 -13.20 4.27
N ILE A 43 -8.98 -14.28 4.67
CA ILE A 43 -7.90 -14.91 3.90
C ILE A 43 -8.54 -15.98 3.01
N LYS A 44 -8.19 -16.03 1.72
CA LYS A 44 -8.72 -17.06 0.81
C LYS A 44 -8.21 -18.45 1.21
N PRO A 45 -9.04 -19.50 1.08
CA PRO A 45 -8.60 -20.88 1.30
C PRO A 45 -7.44 -21.26 0.35
N ALA A 46 -6.49 -22.09 0.84
CA ALA A 46 -5.36 -22.56 0.02
C ALA A 46 -5.78 -23.18 -1.28
N GLN A 47 -6.80 -24.04 -1.21
CA GLN A 47 -7.32 -24.72 -2.38
C GLN A 47 -7.74 -23.74 -3.48
N ARG A 48 -8.40 -22.62 -3.13
CA ARG A 48 -8.80 -21.59 -4.10
C ARG A 48 -7.62 -20.86 -4.70
N ILE A 49 -6.61 -20.56 -3.87
CA ILE A 49 -5.36 -19.94 -4.36
C ILE A 49 -4.63 -20.90 -5.32
N GLU A 50 -4.60 -22.17 -5.00
CA GLU A 50 -3.98 -23.19 -5.85
C GLU A 50 -4.73 -23.38 -7.17
N GLU A 51 -6.07 -23.38 -7.15
CA GLU A 51 -6.92 -23.41 -8.36
C GLU A 51 -6.61 -22.22 -9.27
N ASP A 52 -6.53 -21.00 -8.70
CA ASP A 52 -6.15 -19.79 -9.43
C ASP A 52 -4.73 -19.90 -10.03
N LEU A 53 -3.76 -20.46 -9.29
CA LEU A 53 -2.39 -20.65 -9.77
C LEU A 53 -2.28 -21.69 -10.90
N ARG A 54 -3.05 -22.78 -10.83
CA ARG A 54 -3.12 -23.77 -11.91
C ARG A 54 -3.67 -23.16 -13.20
N GLU A 55 -4.70 -22.33 -13.10
CA GLU A 55 -5.22 -21.57 -14.23
C GLU A 55 -4.17 -20.58 -14.76
N ALA A 56 -3.53 -19.81 -13.89
CA ALA A 56 -2.51 -18.83 -14.25
C ALA A 56 -1.32 -19.48 -14.98
N ALA A 57 -0.92 -20.69 -14.60
CA ALA A 57 0.15 -21.44 -15.25
C ALA A 57 -0.13 -21.71 -16.75
N THR A 58 -1.38 -21.63 -17.20
CA THR A 58 -1.75 -21.76 -18.62
C THR A 58 -1.58 -20.46 -19.43
N TYR A 59 -1.32 -19.31 -18.79
CA TYR A 59 -1.22 -18.01 -19.47
C TYR A 59 0.15 -17.74 -20.11
N GLY A 60 1.07 -18.69 -20.04
CA GLY A 60 2.43 -18.56 -20.55
C GLY A 60 3.38 -17.98 -19.48
N ARG A 61 4.43 -17.28 -19.93
CA ARG A 61 5.46 -16.76 -19.02
C ARG A 61 4.93 -15.61 -18.18
N ILE A 62 4.92 -15.81 -16.87
CA ILE A 62 4.57 -14.79 -15.87
C ILE A 62 5.85 -14.41 -15.14
N GLU A 63 6.21 -13.14 -15.19
CA GLU A 63 7.43 -12.60 -14.57
C GLU A 63 7.16 -11.97 -13.19
N ARG A 64 5.92 -11.49 -12.97
CA ARG A 64 5.56 -10.77 -11.75
C ARG A 64 4.20 -11.21 -11.24
N VAL A 65 4.09 -11.34 -9.92
CA VAL A 65 2.82 -11.59 -9.21
C VAL A 65 2.58 -10.47 -8.22
N PHE A 66 1.36 -9.98 -8.16
CA PHE A 66 0.94 -9.01 -7.14
C PHE A 66 -0.14 -9.62 -6.26
N LEU A 67 0.14 -9.72 -4.94
CA LEU A 67 -0.80 -10.27 -3.97
C LEU A 67 -1.87 -9.23 -3.62
N CYS A 68 -3.10 -9.51 -4.00
CA CYS A 68 -4.29 -8.72 -3.66
C CYS A 68 -5.02 -9.36 -2.46
N ASP A 69 -5.87 -8.71 -1.72
CA ASP A 69 -6.36 -7.35 -1.70
C ASP A 69 -5.51 -6.44 -0.80
N GLY A 70 -6.16 -5.56 -0.03
CA GLY A 70 -5.57 -4.39 0.61
C GLY A 70 -4.52 -4.63 1.71
N ASP A 71 -4.26 -5.88 2.12
CA ASP A 71 -3.23 -6.20 3.13
C ASP A 71 -2.93 -7.71 3.20
N ALA A 72 -2.12 -8.23 2.29
CA ALA A 72 -1.71 -9.63 2.34
C ALA A 72 -0.64 -9.90 3.42
N ILE A 73 0.10 -8.90 3.86
CA ILE A 73 1.14 -9.06 4.90
C ILE A 73 0.56 -9.44 6.26
N ILE A 74 -0.73 -9.20 6.51
CA ILE A 74 -1.40 -9.62 7.75
C ILE A 74 -1.52 -11.14 7.90
N ILE A 75 -1.41 -11.89 6.79
CA ILE A 75 -1.50 -13.35 6.80
C ILE A 75 -0.47 -13.93 7.78
N PRO A 76 -0.84 -14.88 8.66
CA PRO A 76 0.11 -15.54 9.56
C PRO A 76 1.33 -16.08 8.82
N GLN A 77 2.52 -15.95 9.41
CA GLN A 77 3.79 -16.25 8.76
C GLN A 77 3.84 -17.62 8.07
N PRO A 78 3.49 -18.75 8.74
CA PRO A 78 3.56 -20.05 8.09
C PRO A 78 2.67 -20.15 6.86
N ARG A 79 1.49 -19.52 6.94
CA ARG A 79 0.53 -19.52 5.86
C ARG A 79 0.97 -18.66 4.67
N LEU A 80 1.58 -17.50 4.94
CA LEU A 80 2.11 -16.64 3.87
C LEU A 80 3.28 -17.32 3.16
N ILE A 81 4.17 -17.98 3.89
CA ILE A 81 5.26 -18.78 3.31
C ILE A 81 4.70 -19.91 2.42
N GLU A 82 3.69 -20.65 2.89
CA GLU A 82 3.01 -21.67 2.11
C GLU A 82 2.49 -21.12 0.78
N ILE A 83 1.83 -19.95 0.81
CA ILE A 83 1.33 -19.28 -0.40
C ILE A 83 2.47 -18.90 -1.34
N LEU A 84 3.54 -18.27 -0.83
CA LEU A 84 4.69 -17.86 -1.64
C LEU A 84 5.39 -19.08 -2.29
N ASN A 85 5.54 -20.18 -1.55
CA ASN A 85 6.12 -21.42 -2.08
C ASN A 85 5.21 -22.03 -3.16
N MET A 86 3.90 -22.00 -2.96
CA MET A 86 2.93 -22.47 -3.95
C MET A 86 3.00 -21.62 -5.24
N ILE A 87 3.14 -20.31 -5.13
CA ILE A 87 3.34 -19.42 -6.28
C ILE A 87 4.60 -19.82 -7.06
N ASN A 88 5.73 -19.97 -6.37
CA ASN A 88 7.00 -20.33 -7.00
C ASN A 88 6.96 -21.72 -7.65
N ALA A 89 6.20 -22.67 -7.08
CA ALA A 89 6.05 -24.01 -7.64
C ALA A 89 5.22 -24.04 -8.93
N HIS A 90 4.16 -23.21 -9.03
CA HIS A 90 3.28 -23.18 -10.20
C HIS A 90 3.76 -22.21 -11.29
N LEU A 91 4.52 -21.19 -10.93
CA LEU A 91 4.97 -20.13 -11.83
C LEU A 91 6.51 -20.02 -11.81
N PRO A 92 7.21 -20.96 -12.45
CA PRO A 92 8.67 -20.92 -12.49
C PRO A 92 9.17 -19.72 -13.30
N GLY A 93 10.25 -19.09 -12.83
CA GLY A 93 10.87 -17.96 -13.52
C GLY A 93 10.29 -16.58 -13.15
N LEU A 94 9.66 -16.48 -11.99
CA LEU A 94 9.23 -15.18 -11.45
C LEU A 94 10.43 -14.29 -11.09
N ASP A 95 10.37 -13.05 -11.54
CA ASP A 95 11.31 -12.00 -11.12
C ASP A 95 10.98 -11.50 -9.72
N ARG A 96 9.69 -11.27 -9.46
CA ARG A 96 9.27 -10.75 -8.14
C ARG A 96 7.82 -11.05 -7.79
N ILE A 97 7.56 -11.09 -6.50
CA ILE A 97 6.23 -11.00 -5.89
C ILE A 97 6.14 -9.67 -5.16
N GLY A 98 5.08 -8.90 -5.45
CA GLY A 98 4.73 -7.65 -4.76
C GLY A 98 3.48 -7.82 -3.91
N SER A 99 3.30 -6.95 -2.90
CA SER A 99 2.12 -6.99 -2.04
C SER A 99 1.78 -5.61 -1.47
N TYR A 100 0.50 -5.35 -1.24
CA TYR A 100 0.12 -4.33 -0.28
C TYR A 100 0.40 -4.82 1.15
N GLY A 101 0.84 -3.88 1.99
CA GLY A 101 0.94 -4.07 3.43
C GLY A 101 0.52 -2.81 4.17
N ASN A 102 0.02 -2.95 5.39
CA ASN A 102 -0.18 -1.80 6.26
C ASN A 102 0.84 -1.82 7.43
N VAL A 103 1.00 -0.68 8.09
CA VAL A 103 1.96 -0.52 9.18
C VAL A 103 1.78 -1.57 10.28
N LYS A 104 0.52 -1.83 10.68
CA LYS A 104 0.21 -2.80 11.74
C LYS A 104 0.64 -4.22 11.34
N SER A 105 0.44 -4.59 10.10
CA SER A 105 0.76 -5.93 9.59
C SER A 105 2.26 -6.14 9.45
N ILE A 106 2.98 -5.13 8.96
CA ILE A 106 4.44 -5.14 8.89
C ILE A 106 5.05 -5.25 10.29
N LEU A 107 4.57 -4.44 11.24
CA LEU A 107 5.08 -4.42 12.62
C LEU A 107 4.73 -5.68 13.44
N LYS A 108 3.78 -6.51 12.98
CA LYS A 108 3.52 -7.82 13.57
C LYS A 108 4.56 -8.87 13.21
N LYS A 109 5.40 -8.59 12.21
CA LYS A 109 6.47 -9.47 11.77
C LYS A 109 7.81 -8.98 12.29
N SER A 110 8.67 -9.90 12.69
CA SER A 110 10.07 -9.59 12.98
C SER A 110 10.82 -9.31 11.67
N VAL A 111 12.01 -8.75 11.79
CA VAL A 111 12.90 -8.55 10.62
C VAL A 111 13.28 -9.89 10.00
N GLU A 112 13.53 -10.91 10.84
CA GLU A 112 13.85 -12.27 10.39
C GLU A 112 12.70 -12.89 9.61
N GLU A 113 11.46 -12.74 10.08
CA GLU A 113 10.26 -13.18 9.36
C GLU A 113 10.12 -12.46 8.01
N LEU A 114 10.39 -11.16 7.94
CA LEU A 114 10.40 -10.42 6.67
C LEU A 114 11.53 -10.90 5.75
N LYS A 115 12.74 -11.17 6.26
CA LYS A 115 13.84 -11.77 5.50
C LYS A 115 13.47 -13.15 4.93
N GLU A 116 12.73 -13.93 5.68
CA GLU A 116 12.22 -15.22 5.21
C GLU A 116 11.25 -15.04 4.04
N LEU A 117 10.29 -14.09 4.13
CA LEU A 117 9.40 -13.75 3.01
C LEU A 117 10.18 -13.25 1.79
N ARG A 118 11.24 -12.47 2.01
CA ARG A 118 12.14 -12.01 0.93
C ARG A 118 12.81 -13.18 0.21
N LYS A 119 13.26 -14.18 0.95
CA LYS A 119 13.83 -15.42 0.36
C LYS A 119 12.81 -16.20 -0.44
N CYS A 120 11.53 -16.17 -0.04
CA CYS A 120 10.41 -16.79 -0.77
C CYS A 120 9.93 -15.95 -1.97
N GLY A 121 10.61 -14.85 -2.32
CA GLY A 121 10.31 -14.07 -3.53
C GLY A 121 9.51 -12.78 -3.32
N LEU A 122 9.12 -12.42 -2.08
CA LEU A 122 8.49 -11.13 -1.79
C LEU A 122 9.54 -10.03 -1.88
N LYS A 123 9.58 -9.29 -3.00
CA LYS A 123 10.64 -8.31 -3.26
C LYS A 123 10.23 -6.87 -3.02
N ILE A 124 8.93 -6.56 -3.03
CA ILE A 124 8.42 -5.20 -2.85
C ILE A 124 7.15 -5.18 -2.01
N ILE A 125 7.06 -4.24 -1.07
CA ILE A 125 5.86 -3.94 -0.30
C ILE A 125 5.39 -2.52 -0.62
N TYR A 126 4.10 -2.39 -0.94
CA TYR A 126 3.42 -1.12 -1.17
C TYR A 126 2.69 -0.70 0.11
N LEU A 127 3.08 0.44 0.67
CA LEU A 127 2.56 0.98 1.92
C LEU A 127 1.90 2.34 1.69
N GLY A 128 0.59 2.42 1.93
CA GLY A 128 -0.08 3.72 1.98
C GLY A 128 0.33 4.51 3.22
N VAL A 129 1.02 5.62 3.03
CA VAL A 129 1.40 6.60 4.05
C VAL A 129 0.35 7.70 4.14
N GLU A 130 -0.12 8.16 3.00
CA GLU A 130 -1.10 9.18 2.70
C GLU A 130 -0.64 10.60 3.11
N THR A 131 -0.15 10.79 4.33
CA THR A 131 0.31 12.07 4.88
C THR A 131 1.32 11.84 6.01
N GLY A 132 2.18 12.80 6.23
CA GLY A 132 3.03 12.88 7.41
C GLY A 132 2.45 13.72 8.56
N ASN A 133 1.30 14.38 8.37
CA ASN A 133 0.70 15.22 9.38
C ASN A 133 -0.15 14.40 10.37
N ALA A 134 0.15 14.52 11.67
CA ALA A 134 -0.46 13.69 12.71
C ALA A 134 -1.98 13.92 12.85
N GLU A 135 -2.43 15.18 12.77
CA GLU A 135 -3.86 15.52 12.88
C GLU A 135 -4.66 14.99 11.69
N ILE A 136 -4.06 15.04 10.47
CA ILE A 136 -4.70 14.48 9.28
C ILE A 136 -4.76 12.96 9.40
N LEU A 137 -3.68 12.29 9.85
CA LEU A 137 -3.67 10.84 10.08
C LEU A 137 -4.80 10.40 11.03
N GLU A 138 -5.04 11.14 12.09
CA GLU A 138 -6.14 10.90 13.03
C GLU A 138 -7.50 11.14 12.36
N LYS A 139 -7.68 12.28 11.69
CA LYS A 139 -8.92 12.67 10.99
C LYS A 139 -9.33 11.63 9.94
N ILE A 140 -8.36 11.14 9.16
CA ILE A 140 -8.62 10.11 8.13
C ILE A 140 -8.69 8.68 8.71
N LYS A 141 -8.51 8.51 10.00
CA LYS A 141 -8.50 7.20 10.69
C LYS A 141 -7.52 6.21 10.08
N LYS A 142 -6.29 6.67 9.77
CA LYS A 142 -5.26 5.82 9.14
C LYS A 142 -4.82 4.67 10.03
N GLY A 143 -4.93 4.81 11.36
CA GLY A 143 -4.60 3.76 12.33
C GLY A 143 -3.09 3.52 12.49
N ALA A 144 -2.27 4.49 12.08
CA ALA A 144 -0.81 4.47 12.26
C ALA A 144 -0.29 5.87 12.57
N THR A 145 0.78 5.95 13.35
CA THR A 145 1.52 7.20 13.63
C THR A 145 2.78 7.27 12.76
N ARG A 146 3.39 8.47 12.70
CA ARG A 146 4.65 8.71 11.99
C ARG A 146 5.76 7.75 12.45
N GLU A 147 5.94 7.62 13.76
CA GLU A 147 6.99 6.77 14.37
C GLU A 147 6.80 5.30 13.97
N ARG A 148 5.56 4.85 13.96
CA ARG A 148 5.24 3.48 13.53
C ARG A 148 5.45 3.27 12.04
N MET A 149 5.22 4.29 11.20
CA MET A 149 5.53 4.24 9.77
C MET A 149 7.04 4.16 9.52
N ILE A 150 7.83 4.97 10.24
CA ILE A 150 9.30 4.94 10.17
C ILE A 150 9.82 3.57 10.60
N GLU A 151 9.33 3.02 11.71
CA GLU A 151 9.76 1.70 12.18
C GLU A 151 9.37 0.58 11.19
N ALA A 152 8.17 0.65 10.58
CA ALA A 152 7.77 -0.30 9.56
C ALA A 152 8.69 -0.22 8.32
N ALA A 153 9.01 1.00 7.86
CA ALA A 153 9.95 1.22 6.76
C ALA A 153 11.34 0.63 7.07
N ARG A 154 11.87 0.93 8.26
CA ARG A 154 13.16 0.39 8.71
C ARG A 154 13.19 -1.14 8.64
N ARG A 155 12.16 -1.82 9.15
CA ARG A 155 12.09 -3.30 9.13
C ARG A 155 12.03 -3.87 7.72
N VAL A 156 11.25 -3.26 6.83
CA VAL A 156 11.13 -3.69 5.43
C VAL A 156 12.47 -3.57 4.72
N LYS A 157 13.14 -2.42 4.84
CA LYS A 157 14.47 -2.17 4.22
C LYS A 157 15.55 -3.07 4.81
N GLU A 158 15.58 -3.27 6.14
CA GLU A 158 16.53 -4.17 6.81
C GLU A 158 16.35 -5.64 6.39
N ALA A 159 15.15 -6.01 6.00
CA ALA A 159 14.86 -7.32 5.42
C ALA A 159 15.29 -7.46 3.95
N GLY A 160 15.76 -6.39 3.31
CA GLY A 160 16.12 -6.37 1.89
C GLY A 160 14.92 -6.38 0.95
N ILE A 161 13.74 -5.96 1.43
CA ILE A 161 12.53 -5.80 0.64
C ILE A 161 12.42 -4.34 0.23
N GLU A 162 12.16 -4.09 -1.05
CA GLU A 162 11.92 -2.74 -1.57
C GLU A 162 10.64 -2.16 -0.96
N LEU A 163 10.68 -0.88 -0.60
CA LEU A 163 9.54 -0.15 -0.04
C LEU A 163 9.02 0.87 -1.04
N SER A 164 7.79 0.68 -1.50
CA SER A 164 7.05 1.68 -2.26
C SER A 164 6.02 2.33 -1.35
N VAL A 165 6.05 3.65 -1.20
CA VAL A 165 5.08 4.38 -0.40
C VAL A 165 4.17 5.25 -1.27
N THR A 166 2.93 5.42 -0.82
CA THR A 166 1.96 6.29 -1.49
C THR A 166 1.58 7.42 -0.57
N VAL A 167 1.56 8.64 -1.11
CA VAL A 167 1.05 9.85 -0.46
C VAL A 167 -0.13 10.40 -1.26
N ILE A 168 -1.03 11.14 -0.60
CA ILE A 168 -2.23 11.68 -1.24
C ILE A 168 -2.21 13.20 -1.21
N LEU A 169 -2.01 13.81 -2.35
CA LEU A 169 -2.11 15.26 -2.53
C LEU A 169 -3.55 15.73 -2.26
N GLY A 170 -3.69 16.83 -1.58
CA GLY A 170 -4.96 17.45 -1.23
C GLY A 170 -5.68 16.85 -0.03
N ILE A 171 -5.12 15.82 0.62
CA ILE A 171 -5.79 15.15 1.76
C ILE A 171 -5.90 16.04 3.00
N GLY A 172 -5.10 17.12 3.09
CA GLY A 172 -5.18 18.15 4.12
C GLY A 172 -6.23 19.24 3.86
N GLY A 173 -6.82 19.26 2.65
CA GLY A 173 -7.63 20.38 2.20
C GLY A 173 -6.82 21.66 2.07
N VAL A 174 -7.48 22.78 1.75
CA VAL A 174 -6.81 24.09 1.64
C VAL A 174 -6.22 24.54 2.98
N GLU A 175 -6.86 24.19 4.09
CA GLU A 175 -6.49 24.68 5.43
C GLU A 175 -5.14 24.14 5.90
N LYS A 176 -4.81 22.91 5.56
CA LYS A 176 -3.58 22.21 6.01
C LYS A 176 -2.67 21.77 4.86
N SER A 177 -2.82 22.38 3.69
CA SER A 177 -2.08 22.01 2.48
C SER A 177 -0.56 22.11 2.66
N ILE A 178 -0.08 23.20 3.25
CA ILE A 178 1.36 23.45 3.46
C ILE A 178 1.91 22.54 4.56
N GLU A 179 1.24 22.48 5.71
CA GLU A 179 1.64 21.60 6.83
C GLU A 179 1.66 20.13 6.39
N HIS A 180 0.64 19.70 5.64
CA HIS A 180 0.59 18.38 5.03
C HIS A 180 1.84 18.10 4.19
N ALA A 181 2.19 19.02 3.28
CA ALA A 181 3.31 18.83 2.39
C ALA A 181 4.65 18.76 3.15
N MET A 182 4.88 19.67 4.10
CA MET A 182 6.12 19.75 4.88
C MET A 182 6.28 18.55 5.82
N ASP A 183 5.23 18.21 6.55
CA ASP A 183 5.24 17.04 7.45
C ASP A 183 5.43 15.73 6.70
N THR A 184 4.83 15.65 5.49
CA THR A 184 4.99 14.48 4.62
C THR A 184 6.42 14.38 4.10
N ALA A 185 7.03 15.48 3.66
CA ALA A 185 8.44 15.50 3.26
C ALA A 185 9.36 15.02 4.38
N GLY A 186 9.14 15.51 5.62
CA GLY A 186 9.91 15.07 6.78
C GLY A 186 9.72 13.58 7.12
N LEU A 187 8.49 13.06 6.98
CA LEU A 187 8.22 11.64 7.16
C LEU A 187 8.88 10.79 6.08
N LEU A 188 8.74 11.18 4.82
CA LEU A 188 9.35 10.47 3.68
C LEU A 188 10.88 10.42 3.82
N SER A 189 11.52 11.53 4.20
CA SER A 189 12.96 11.56 4.47
C SER A 189 13.38 10.57 5.57
N ALA A 190 12.59 10.49 6.65
CA ALA A 190 12.88 9.56 7.75
C ALA A 190 12.63 8.09 7.40
N MET A 191 11.71 7.82 6.47
CA MET A 191 11.44 6.48 5.97
C MET A 191 12.42 6.03 4.89
N ASP A 192 12.95 6.96 4.11
CA ASP A 192 13.88 6.75 2.99
C ASP A 192 13.44 5.58 2.07
N PRO A 193 12.22 5.66 1.47
CA PRO A 193 11.71 4.57 0.65
C PRO A 193 12.41 4.50 -0.72
N ASP A 194 12.32 3.34 -1.38
CA ASP A 194 12.85 3.14 -2.73
C ASP A 194 11.95 3.82 -3.80
N TYR A 195 10.65 3.89 -3.53
CA TYR A 195 9.67 4.52 -4.43
C TYR A 195 8.66 5.36 -3.66
N VAL A 196 8.33 6.55 -4.19
CA VAL A 196 7.21 7.38 -3.73
C VAL A 196 6.25 7.62 -4.88
N GLY A 197 4.99 7.26 -4.70
CA GLY A 197 3.90 7.62 -5.60
C GLY A 197 3.03 8.71 -5.00
N ALA A 198 2.91 9.87 -5.66
CA ALA A 198 2.01 10.93 -5.26
C ALA A 198 0.69 10.85 -6.04
N LEU A 199 -0.38 10.47 -5.35
CA LEU A 199 -1.72 10.38 -5.92
C LEU A 199 -2.57 11.57 -5.50
N THR A 200 -3.48 11.99 -6.37
CA THR A 200 -4.46 13.03 -6.03
C THR A 200 -5.66 12.42 -5.29
N LEU A 201 -6.13 13.10 -4.25
CA LEU A 201 -7.33 12.69 -3.52
C LEU A 201 -8.53 12.58 -4.46
N MET A 202 -9.15 11.42 -4.46
CA MET A 202 -10.43 11.17 -5.12
C MET A 202 -11.52 10.94 -4.08
N PHE A 203 -12.64 11.61 -4.25
CA PHE A 203 -13.79 11.41 -3.37
C PHE A 203 -14.60 10.19 -3.80
N VAL A 204 -14.81 9.28 -2.87
CA VAL A 204 -15.61 8.08 -3.10
C VAL A 204 -16.93 8.21 -2.38
N PRO A 205 -18.07 8.17 -3.09
CA PRO A 205 -19.41 8.23 -2.47
C PRO A 205 -19.58 7.21 -1.34
N GLY A 206 -20.23 7.62 -0.26
CA GLY A 206 -20.42 6.79 0.94
C GLY A 206 -19.22 6.74 1.88
N THR A 207 -18.20 7.59 1.66
CA THR A 207 -17.11 7.78 2.62
C THR A 207 -17.31 9.05 3.45
N PRO A 208 -16.86 9.10 4.73
CA PRO A 208 -16.96 10.32 5.54
C PRO A 208 -16.32 11.54 4.87
N MET A 209 -15.20 11.37 4.20
CA MET A 209 -14.54 12.48 3.49
C MET A 209 -15.33 13.00 2.30
N TYR A 210 -16.06 12.12 1.59
CA TYR A 210 -17.00 12.55 0.55
C TYR A 210 -18.15 13.39 1.13
N GLU A 211 -18.72 12.99 2.28
CA GLU A 211 -19.78 13.74 2.95
C GLU A 211 -19.30 15.12 3.44
N ASP A 212 -18.05 15.19 3.94
CA ASP A 212 -17.44 16.46 4.33
C ASP A 212 -17.23 17.38 3.12
N TYR A 213 -16.81 16.83 1.98
CA TYR A 213 -16.68 17.60 0.74
C TYR A 213 -18.04 18.10 0.23
N MET A 214 -19.04 17.23 0.14
CA MET A 214 -20.38 17.60 -0.35
C MET A 214 -21.08 18.64 0.53
N SER A 215 -20.77 18.68 1.82
CA SER A 215 -21.32 19.67 2.77
C SER A 215 -20.49 20.96 2.88
N GLY A 216 -19.39 21.08 2.13
CA GLY A 216 -18.49 22.24 2.18
C GLY A 216 -17.59 22.31 3.41
N ARG A 217 -17.58 21.28 4.27
CA ARG A 217 -16.66 21.19 5.43
C ARG A 217 -15.23 20.81 5.03
N PHE A 218 -15.03 20.33 3.83
CA PHE A 218 -13.74 20.03 3.27
C PHE A 218 -13.61 20.68 1.90
N VAL A 219 -12.57 21.49 1.73
CA VAL A 219 -12.30 22.21 0.47
C VAL A 219 -10.96 21.75 -0.07
N LEU A 220 -10.95 21.25 -1.32
CA LEU A 220 -9.70 20.88 -1.99
C LEU A 220 -8.87 22.11 -2.36
N PRO A 221 -7.54 21.99 -2.35
CA PRO A 221 -6.68 22.94 -3.03
C PRO A 221 -7.05 23.03 -4.52
N ASP A 222 -6.83 24.19 -5.12
CA ASP A 222 -6.91 24.35 -6.57
C ASP A 222 -5.72 23.66 -7.29
N LYS A 223 -5.69 23.70 -8.62
CA LYS A 223 -4.64 23.06 -9.41
C LYS A 223 -3.23 23.54 -9.02
N ILE A 224 -3.08 24.82 -8.71
CA ILE A 224 -1.79 25.41 -8.28
C ILE A 224 -1.43 24.91 -6.89
N GLY A 225 -2.42 24.80 -5.99
CA GLY A 225 -2.24 24.24 -4.65
C GLY A 225 -1.73 22.80 -4.68
N PHE A 226 -2.28 21.93 -5.54
CA PHE A 226 -1.76 20.57 -5.73
C PHE A 226 -0.30 20.55 -6.21
N ILE A 227 0.03 21.39 -7.20
CA ILE A 227 1.40 21.50 -7.71
C ILE A 227 2.34 22.02 -6.60
N ARG A 228 1.86 22.95 -5.77
CA ARG A 228 2.62 23.48 -4.64
C ARG A 228 2.87 22.42 -3.57
N GLU A 229 1.87 21.60 -3.22
CA GLU A 229 2.07 20.47 -2.31
C GLU A 229 3.15 19.51 -2.84
N LEU A 230 3.04 19.09 -4.10
CA LEU A 230 4.01 18.21 -4.73
C LEU A 230 5.41 18.83 -4.73
N TYR A 231 5.52 20.09 -5.11
CA TYR A 231 6.79 20.84 -5.09
C TYR A 231 7.41 20.84 -3.68
N LEU A 232 6.63 21.18 -2.65
CA LEU A 232 7.12 21.23 -1.27
C LEU A 232 7.55 19.84 -0.78
N MET A 233 6.79 18.80 -1.11
CA MET A 233 7.17 17.42 -0.75
C MET A 233 8.50 17.03 -1.37
N ILE A 234 8.72 17.31 -2.66
CA ILE A 234 9.97 16.98 -3.35
C ILE A 234 11.12 17.86 -2.84
N ALA A 235 10.92 19.17 -2.75
CA ALA A 235 11.97 20.13 -2.39
C ALA A 235 12.49 19.97 -0.95
N HIS A 236 11.65 19.44 -0.04
CA HIS A 236 11.99 19.27 1.37
C HIS A 236 12.19 17.82 1.79
N SER A 237 12.13 16.87 0.85
CA SER A 237 12.53 15.49 1.09
C SER A 237 14.01 15.28 0.82
N ASN A 238 14.63 14.42 1.62
CA ASN A 238 16.02 13.99 1.45
C ASN A 238 16.06 12.47 1.40
N PHE A 239 16.42 11.90 0.25
CA PHE A 239 16.48 10.47 0.01
C PHE A 239 17.91 10.02 -0.31
N SER A 240 18.26 8.80 0.07
CA SER A 240 19.52 8.18 -0.33
C SER A 240 19.48 7.73 -1.81
N ASP A 241 18.39 7.05 -2.20
CA ASP A 241 18.11 6.62 -3.59
C ASP A 241 16.60 6.34 -3.70
N CYS A 242 15.84 7.22 -4.33
CA CYS A 242 14.39 7.12 -4.41
C CYS A 242 13.85 7.59 -5.77
N TYR A 243 13.01 6.77 -6.36
CA TYR A 243 12.23 7.17 -7.52
C TYR A 243 10.90 7.80 -7.06
N PHE A 244 10.76 9.09 -7.29
CA PHE A 244 9.54 9.86 -6.97
C PHE A 244 8.71 10.05 -8.24
N ALA A 245 7.41 9.59 -8.24
CA ALA A 245 6.49 9.64 -9.37
C ALA A 245 5.14 10.25 -9.01
#